data_0f2c3fbf4fc32cf388a835e04a080b78
#
_entry.id   0f2c3fbf4fc32cf388a835e04a080b78
#
_cell.length_a   1.000
_cell.length_b   1.000
_cell.length_c   1.000
_cell.angle_alpha   90.00
_cell.angle_beta   90.00
_cell.angle_gamma   90.00
#
_symmetry.space_group_name_H-M   'P 1'
#
loop_
_entity.id
_entity.type
_entity.pdbx_description
1 polymer ?
#
loop_
_entity_poly.entity_id
_entity_poly.type
_entity_poly.pdbx_seq_one_letter_code
_entity_poly.pdbx_strand_id
1 'polypeptide(L)'
;MKIIYLLFFVFLYSSEQVFVACEGNYYQSNGSLWTISNDEVYGYEGNPLGQVVQSVLVHEDKLYVVVNVPGSIQVFDINDNGLTMVDYVDTQYSGPREMLVVGDYLYFTNWYTADVKKLNLLTLEIESEIPMPGLPEDIVLYNDKIYVSIMMNSDWSDGSLLASIDMQSDSIVDTYEVGSGPGDILVFEDELYVSRTFYDENWNAFYGTSKVNNQGEIVINNYGAGMACGGSVHAINGSVYRSFNGGIAKLDQNLNILEETRIGNFNHSDVYSVETIGDKIYFGLSDFSAPDEVVVLSNDGQELNRFNVGAIPGDFAVWNSCLNNGDVNSDNVLNITDIVTVVYYVLDEAEYACSADINSDGNMNILDVVEMVQEILGIESFRGAVNWLHHHFPELKVNERIKKLHKSAIKHLK
;
A
#
# COMPACT_ATOMS: atom_id res chain seq x y z
N MET A 1 39.77 27.96 -31.17
CA MET A 1 38.50 27.22 -31.24
C MET A 1 38.28 26.61 -29.87
N LYS A 2 37.43 27.23 -29.02
CA LYS A 2 37.11 26.73 -27.70
C LYS A 2 35.94 25.76 -27.88
N ILE A 3 36.18 24.48 -27.62
CA ILE A 3 35.12 23.47 -27.55
C ILE A 3 34.40 23.63 -26.23
N ILE A 4 33.16 24.08 -26.27
CA ILE A 4 32.25 24.09 -25.12
C ILE A 4 31.67 22.69 -25.01
N TYR A 5 32.08 21.92 -24.01
CA TYR A 5 31.40 20.69 -23.62
C TYR A 5 30.09 21.11 -22.92
N LEU A 6 28.98 20.88 -23.59
CA LEU A 6 27.67 20.93 -22.98
C LEU A 6 27.51 19.62 -22.19
N LEU A 7 27.72 19.69 -20.88
CA LEU A 7 27.34 18.59 -19.96
C LEU A 7 25.79 18.59 -19.91
N PHE A 8 25.18 17.63 -20.57
CA PHE A 8 23.81 17.24 -20.30
C PHE A 8 23.81 16.52 -18.97
N PHE A 9 23.39 17.18 -17.91
CA PHE A 9 22.95 16.50 -16.69
C PHE A 9 21.60 15.84 -17.01
N VAL A 10 21.60 14.53 -17.23
CA VAL A 10 20.38 13.72 -17.18
C VAL A 10 20.10 13.59 -15.69
N PHE A 11 19.15 14.34 -15.20
CA PHE A 11 18.57 14.08 -13.89
C PHE A 11 17.73 12.81 -14.03
N LEU A 12 18.23 11.70 -13.52
CA LEU A 12 17.45 10.49 -13.32
C LEU A 12 16.59 10.77 -12.07
N TYR A 13 15.39 11.25 -12.28
CA TYR A 13 14.40 11.29 -11.20
C TYR A 13 13.87 9.87 -11.01
N SER A 14 13.83 9.40 -9.76
CA SER A 14 12.93 8.31 -9.38
C SER A 14 11.53 8.71 -9.79
N SER A 15 10.87 7.93 -10.64
CA SER A 15 9.51 8.24 -11.07
C SER A 15 8.53 7.63 -10.08
N GLU A 16 7.89 8.49 -9.26
CA GLU A 16 6.72 8.09 -8.49
C GLU A 16 5.54 7.91 -9.46
N GLN A 17 4.90 6.76 -9.41
CA GLN A 17 3.64 6.50 -10.11
C GLN A 17 2.56 6.16 -9.09
N VAL A 18 1.45 6.89 -9.12
CA VAL A 18 0.28 6.60 -8.30
C VAL A 18 -0.79 6.01 -9.20
N PHE A 19 -1.19 4.80 -8.92
CA PHE A 19 -2.26 4.11 -9.62
C PHE A 19 -3.59 4.40 -8.94
N VAL A 20 -4.62 4.63 -9.75
CA VAL A 20 -5.97 4.96 -9.28
C VAL A 20 -6.94 3.93 -9.86
N ALA A 21 -7.55 3.16 -8.96
CA ALA A 21 -8.71 2.34 -9.31
C ALA A 21 -9.95 3.22 -9.35
N CYS A 22 -10.56 3.33 -10.52
CA CYS A 22 -11.86 3.97 -10.67
C CYS A 22 -12.90 2.86 -10.77
N GLU A 23 -13.74 2.73 -9.74
CA GLU A 23 -14.71 1.63 -9.65
C GLU A 23 -15.62 1.56 -10.88
N GLY A 24 -16.02 2.72 -11.38
CA GLY A 24 -16.98 2.80 -12.47
C GLY A 24 -18.42 2.56 -12.02
N ASN A 25 -19.33 2.69 -12.96
CA ASN A 25 -20.73 2.38 -12.71
C ASN A 25 -21.03 0.95 -13.13
N TYR A 26 -21.57 0.16 -12.22
CA TYR A 26 -21.93 -1.24 -12.45
C TYR A 26 -22.67 -1.49 -13.77
N TYR A 27 -23.72 -0.70 -14.06
CA TYR A 27 -24.52 -0.85 -15.28
C TYR A 27 -23.85 -0.32 -16.55
N GLN A 28 -22.84 0.54 -16.42
CA GLN A 28 -22.11 1.09 -17.57
C GLN A 28 -20.87 0.24 -17.90
N SER A 29 -20.45 -0.63 -16.98
CA SER A 29 -19.26 -1.47 -17.14
C SER A 29 -18.03 -0.65 -17.52
N ASN A 30 -17.79 0.45 -16.83
CA ASN A 30 -16.76 1.42 -17.14
C ASN A 30 -15.70 1.55 -16.04
N GLY A 31 -15.52 0.52 -15.22
CA GLY A 31 -14.43 0.42 -14.26
C GLY A 31 -13.09 0.52 -14.96
N SER A 32 -12.19 1.35 -14.45
CA SER A 32 -10.98 1.73 -15.16
C SER A 32 -9.78 1.96 -14.24
N LEU A 33 -8.58 1.85 -14.82
CA LEU A 33 -7.31 2.07 -14.16
C LEU A 33 -6.62 3.29 -14.74
N TRP A 34 -6.07 4.14 -13.87
CA TRP A 34 -5.38 5.36 -14.22
C TRP A 34 -4.04 5.45 -13.52
N THR A 35 -3.10 6.18 -14.11
CA THR A 35 -1.77 6.44 -13.54
C THR A 35 -1.53 7.94 -13.48
N ILE A 36 -1.14 8.44 -12.31
CA ILE A 36 -0.65 9.80 -12.10
C ILE A 36 0.87 9.71 -11.95
N SER A 37 1.60 10.42 -12.80
CA SER A 37 3.07 10.50 -12.73
C SER A 37 3.57 11.81 -13.31
N ASN A 38 4.55 12.45 -12.67
CA ASN A 38 5.15 13.71 -13.14
C ASN A 38 4.11 14.82 -13.42
N ASP A 39 3.12 14.98 -12.54
CA ASP A 39 2.02 15.93 -12.67
C ASP A 39 1.12 15.73 -13.90
N GLU A 40 1.18 14.57 -14.52
CA GLU A 40 0.32 14.17 -15.63
C GLU A 40 -0.53 12.93 -15.24
N VAL A 41 -1.65 12.71 -15.95
CA VAL A 41 -2.54 11.56 -15.71
C VAL A 41 -2.81 10.83 -17.01
N TYR A 42 -2.78 9.49 -16.95
CA TYR A 42 -2.96 8.60 -18.09
C TYR A 42 -3.95 7.50 -17.75
N GLY A 43 -4.95 7.30 -18.60
CA GLY A 43 -5.78 6.10 -18.54
C GLY A 43 -5.05 4.90 -19.15
N TYR A 44 -5.17 3.73 -18.53
CA TYR A 44 -4.64 2.51 -19.12
C TYR A 44 -5.32 2.22 -20.48
N GLU A 45 -4.52 1.88 -21.51
CA GLU A 45 -5.04 1.68 -22.89
C GLU A 45 -6.05 0.54 -22.99
N GLY A 46 -6.01 -0.44 -22.08
CA GLY A 46 -6.94 -1.56 -22.03
C GLY A 46 -8.27 -1.27 -21.29
N ASN A 47 -8.51 -0.03 -20.85
CA ASN A 47 -9.77 0.33 -20.20
C ASN A 47 -10.97 0.17 -21.16
N PRO A 48 -12.18 -0.21 -20.66
CA PRO A 48 -12.48 -0.57 -19.27
C PRO A 48 -11.98 -1.97 -18.91
N LEU A 49 -11.58 -2.18 -17.63
CA LEU A 49 -11.13 -3.48 -17.14
C LEU A 49 -12.28 -4.41 -16.73
N GLY A 50 -13.42 -3.85 -16.34
CA GLY A 50 -14.60 -4.59 -15.91
C GLY A 50 -15.76 -3.70 -15.52
N GLN A 51 -16.75 -4.27 -14.83
CA GLN A 51 -17.87 -3.48 -14.32
C GLN A 51 -17.50 -2.65 -13.12
N VAL A 52 -16.71 -3.25 -12.18
CA VAL A 52 -16.23 -2.59 -10.97
C VAL A 52 -14.76 -2.94 -10.77
N VAL A 53 -13.90 -1.92 -10.82
CA VAL A 53 -12.47 -2.02 -10.45
C VAL A 53 -12.35 -1.56 -9.01
N GLN A 54 -12.19 -2.51 -8.09
CA GLN A 54 -12.41 -2.30 -6.66
C GLN A 54 -11.19 -1.74 -5.94
N SER A 55 -10.05 -2.41 -6.08
CA SER A 55 -8.84 -2.03 -5.37
C SER A 55 -7.58 -2.32 -6.17
N VAL A 56 -6.48 -1.70 -5.76
CA VAL A 56 -5.15 -1.81 -6.35
C VAL A 56 -4.09 -2.01 -5.27
N LEU A 57 -3.13 -2.88 -5.53
CA LEU A 57 -2.00 -3.11 -4.63
C LEU A 57 -0.72 -3.23 -5.44
N VAL A 58 0.31 -2.49 -5.02
CA VAL A 58 1.66 -2.61 -5.56
C VAL A 58 2.47 -3.55 -4.66
N HIS A 59 3.10 -4.53 -5.27
CA HIS A 59 4.10 -5.37 -4.62
C HIS A 59 5.28 -5.58 -5.57
N GLU A 60 6.46 -5.15 -5.14
CA GLU A 60 7.65 -5.06 -6.00
C GLU A 60 7.33 -4.24 -7.28
N ASP A 61 7.70 -4.74 -8.45
CA ASP A 61 7.41 -4.11 -9.74
C ASP A 61 6.11 -4.62 -10.38
N LYS A 62 5.16 -5.07 -9.56
CA LYS A 62 3.85 -5.54 -10.03
C LYS A 62 2.71 -4.76 -9.38
N LEU A 63 1.71 -4.47 -10.21
CA LEU A 63 0.43 -3.95 -9.79
C LEU A 63 -0.62 -5.06 -9.88
N TYR A 64 -1.29 -5.33 -8.77
CA TYR A 64 -2.44 -6.22 -8.69
C TYR A 64 -3.70 -5.37 -8.68
N VAL A 65 -4.66 -5.69 -9.53
CA VAL A 65 -5.92 -4.95 -9.69
C VAL A 65 -7.09 -5.87 -9.46
N VAL A 66 -7.87 -5.62 -8.44
CA VAL A 66 -9.12 -6.33 -8.19
C VAL A 66 -10.19 -5.79 -9.11
N VAL A 67 -10.76 -6.66 -9.92
CA VAL A 67 -11.98 -6.42 -10.67
C VAL A 67 -13.10 -7.23 -10.01
N ASN A 68 -13.87 -6.57 -9.14
CA ASN A 68 -14.89 -7.20 -8.31
C ASN A 68 -15.95 -7.92 -9.17
N VAL A 69 -16.33 -7.31 -10.30
CA VAL A 69 -17.25 -7.92 -11.25
C VAL A 69 -16.62 -7.88 -12.65
N PRO A 70 -16.35 -9.04 -13.25
CA PRO A 70 -16.89 -10.40 -13.00
C PRO A 70 -16.17 -11.23 -11.93
N GLY A 71 -15.18 -10.75 -11.26
CA GLY A 71 -14.42 -11.44 -10.22
C GLY A 71 -13.08 -11.94 -10.75
N SER A 72 -12.06 -11.07 -10.66
CA SER A 72 -10.69 -11.40 -11.06
C SER A 72 -9.67 -10.53 -10.35
N ILE A 73 -8.43 -11.00 -10.35
CA ILE A 73 -7.25 -10.17 -10.06
C ILE A 73 -6.44 -10.12 -11.35
N GLN A 74 -6.22 -8.92 -11.88
CA GLN A 74 -5.39 -8.69 -13.05
C GLN A 74 -4.01 -8.24 -12.57
N VAL A 75 -2.95 -8.79 -13.17
CA VAL A 75 -1.56 -8.55 -12.79
C VAL A 75 -0.85 -7.80 -13.89
N PHE A 76 -0.19 -6.71 -13.54
CA PHE A 76 0.56 -5.87 -14.46
C PHE A 76 2.01 -5.78 -14.03
N ASP A 77 2.93 -5.82 -14.99
CA ASP A 77 4.29 -5.34 -14.79
C ASP A 77 4.29 -3.80 -14.83
N ILE A 78 4.95 -3.20 -13.86
CA ILE A 78 5.15 -1.75 -13.77
C ILE A 78 6.55 -1.44 -14.32
N ASN A 79 6.65 -0.41 -15.15
CA ASN A 79 7.92 0.13 -15.60
C ASN A 79 7.79 1.63 -15.91
N ASP A 80 8.90 2.32 -16.16
CA ASP A 80 8.93 3.76 -16.44
C ASP A 80 8.09 4.18 -17.68
N ASN A 81 7.73 3.23 -18.55
CA ASN A 81 6.91 3.49 -19.74
C ASN A 81 5.42 3.18 -19.52
N GLY A 82 5.02 2.75 -18.33
CA GLY A 82 3.64 2.45 -17.95
C GLY A 82 3.41 0.98 -17.61
N LEU A 83 2.16 0.54 -17.75
CA LEU A 83 1.68 -0.77 -17.32
C LEU A 83 1.58 -1.75 -18.48
N THR A 84 1.97 -3.00 -18.23
CA THR A 84 1.78 -4.11 -19.18
C THR A 84 1.06 -5.24 -18.44
N MET A 85 -0.17 -5.58 -18.85
CA MET A 85 -0.87 -6.73 -18.29
C MET A 85 -0.14 -8.03 -18.64
N VAL A 86 0.22 -8.80 -17.62
CA VAL A 86 1.03 -10.02 -17.77
C VAL A 86 0.31 -11.26 -17.33
N ASP A 87 -0.67 -11.16 -16.43
CA ASP A 87 -1.39 -12.32 -15.92
C ASP A 87 -2.82 -11.97 -15.47
N TYR A 88 -3.60 -13.03 -15.18
CA TYR A 88 -5.00 -12.95 -14.82
C TYR A 88 -5.37 -14.13 -13.91
N VAL A 89 -5.95 -13.84 -12.75
CA VAL A 89 -6.49 -14.83 -11.83
C VAL A 89 -8.01 -14.74 -11.81
N ASP A 90 -8.68 -15.80 -12.23
CA ASP A 90 -10.15 -15.95 -12.09
C ASP A 90 -10.47 -16.30 -10.63
N THR A 91 -11.19 -15.43 -9.95
CA THR A 91 -11.60 -15.66 -8.56
C THR A 91 -12.95 -16.38 -8.46
N GLN A 92 -13.47 -16.89 -9.56
CA GLN A 92 -14.70 -17.67 -9.65
C GLN A 92 -15.95 -16.95 -9.09
N TYR A 93 -16.07 -15.67 -9.42
CA TYR A 93 -17.20 -14.86 -8.94
C TYR A 93 -17.25 -14.69 -7.42
N SER A 94 -16.11 -14.72 -6.74
CA SER A 94 -16.04 -14.58 -5.28
C SER A 94 -16.42 -13.18 -4.77
N GLY A 95 -16.43 -12.17 -5.63
CA GLY A 95 -16.64 -10.76 -5.26
C GLY A 95 -15.46 -10.21 -4.47
N PRO A 96 -14.23 -10.22 -5.03
CA PRO A 96 -13.04 -9.77 -4.33
C PRO A 96 -13.09 -8.27 -4.02
N ARG A 97 -12.54 -7.89 -2.83
CA ARG A 97 -12.56 -6.53 -2.33
C ARG A 97 -11.15 -5.99 -2.13
N GLU A 98 -10.53 -6.24 -0.99
CA GLU A 98 -9.23 -5.70 -0.60
C GLU A 98 -8.16 -6.78 -0.58
N MET A 99 -6.90 -6.35 -0.69
CA MET A 99 -5.74 -7.22 -0.82
C MET A 99 -4.65 -6.91 0.20
N LEU A 100 -3.95 -7.95 0.63
CA LEU A 100 -2.79 -7.86 1.51
C LEU A 100 -1.72 -8.85 1.05
N VAL A 101 -0.48 -8.40 0.87
CA VAL A 101 0.66 -9.31 0.66
C VAL A 101 1.37 -9.60 1.97
N VAL A 102 1.60 -10.89 2.25
CA VAL A 102 2.43 -11.35 3.36
C VAL A 102 3.37 -12.46 2.88
N GLY A 103 4.66 -12.16 2.81
CA GLY A 103 5.66 -13.06 2.24
C GLY A 103 5.32 -13.43 0.79
N ASP A 104 5.30 -14.71 0.47
CA ASP A 104 5.04 -15.21 -0.88
C ASP A 104 3.55 -15.32 -1.23
N TYR A 105 2.65 -14.74 -0.42
CA TYR A 105 1.21 -14.89 -0.56
C TYR A 105 0.48 -13.55 -0.63
N LEU A 106 -0.52 -13.49 -1.50
CA LEU A 106 -1.54 -12.45 -1.54
C LEU A 106 -2.83 -13.00 -0.91
N TYR A 107 -3.27 -12.34 0.15
CA TYR A 107 -4.57 -12.58 0.77
C TYR A 107 -5.57 -11.56 0.25
N PHE A 108 -6.81 -11.99 -0.04
CA PHE A 108 -7.85 -11.07 -0.47
C PHE A 108 -9.22 -11.44 0.07
N THR A 109 -9.98 -10.43 0.43
CA THR A 109 -11.32 -10.53 0.99
C THR A 109 -12.36 -10.71 -0.12
N ASN A 110 -13.46 -11.42 0.18
CA ASN A 110 -14.49 -11.73 -0.81
C ASN A 110 -15.90 -11.66 -0.22
N TRP A 111 -16.77 -10.90 -0.84
CA TRP A 111 -18.15 -10.75 -0.35
C TRP A 111 -19.06 -11.91 -0.72
N TYR A 112 -19.04 -12.39 -1.96
CA TYR A 112 -20.01 -13.38 -2.41
C TYR A 112 -19.73 -14.77 -1.85
N THR A 113 -18.48 -15.10 -1.56
CA THR A 113 -18.10 -16.37 -0.90
C THR A 113 -17.94 -16.23 0.61
N ALA A 114 -17.96 -15.01 1.14
CA ALA A 114 -17.77 -14.71 2.56
C ALA A 114 -16.51 -15.37 3.12
N ASP A 115 -15.37 -15.13 2.47
CA ASP A 115 -14.08 -15.72 2.83
C ASP A 115 -12.92 -14.76 2.58
N VAL A 116 -11.76 -15.14 3.10
CA VAL A 116 -10.45 -14.64 2.66
C VAL A 116 -9.78 -15.76 1.89
N LYS A 117 -9.32 -15.47 0.68
CA LYS A 117 -8.56 -16.42 -0.12
C LYS A 117 -7.08 -16.11 -0.06
N LYS A 118 -6.25 -17.16 -0.11
CA LYS A 118 -4.79 -17.11 -0.11
C LYS A 118 -4.27 -17.55 -1.47
N LEU A 119 -3.65 -16.64 -2.17
CA LEU A 119 -3.07 -16.82 -3.51
C LEU A 119 -1.55 -16.89 -3.38
N ASN A 120 -0.92 -17.87 -3.97
CA ASN A 120 0.52 -17.95 -4.08
C ASN A 120 1.00 -17.00 -5.20
N LEU A 121 1.88 -16.05 -4.89
CA LEU A 121 2.35 -15.03 -5.84
C LEU A 121 3.23 -15.58 -6.98
N LEU A 122 3.89 -16.73 -6.75
CA LEU A 122 4.73 -17.33 -7.77
C LEU A 122 3.94 -18.18 -8.78
N THR A 123 2.93 -18.92 -8.29
CA THR A 123 2.14 -19.83 -9.16
C THR A 123 0.84 -19.22 -9.63
N LEU A 124 0.37 -18.16 -8.98
CA LEU A 124 -0.94 -17.52 -9.14
C LEU A 124 -2.11 -18.50 -8.94
N GLU A 125 -1.90 -19.50 -8.09
CA GLU A 125 -2.93 -20.46 -7.69
C GLU A 125 -3.50 -20.12 -6.30
N ILE A 126 -4.82 -20.21 -6.14
CA ILE A 126 -5.50 -20.08 -4.84
C ILE A 126 -5.28 -21.37 -4.07
N GLU A 127 -4.51 -21.30 -2.97
CA GLU A 127 -4.13 -22.47 -2.17
C GLU A 127 -5.05 -22.72 -0.98
N SER A 128 -5.71 -21.66 -0.46
CA SER A 128 -6.56 -21.76 0.73
C SER A 128 -7.75 -20.81 0.65
N GLU A 129 -8.86 -21.21 1.27
CA GLU A 129 -10.06 -20.41 1.47
C GLU A 129 -10.39 -20.40 2.96
N ILE A 130 -10.44 -19.25 3.59
CA ILE A 130 -10.65 -19.06 5.03
C ILE A 130 -12.05 -18.48 5.24
N PRO A 131 -13.05 -19.29 5.66
CA PRO A 131 -14.42 -18.80 5.85
C PRO A 131 -14.50 -17.69 6.90
N MET A 132 -15.23 -16.62 6.59
CA MET A 132 -15.48 -15.50 7.49
C MET A 132 -16.91 -15.55 8.08
N PRO A 133 -17.13 -14.95 9.26
CA PRO A 133 -18.46 -14.92 9.90
C PRO A 133 -19.48 -14.00 9.21
N GLY A 134 -19.07 -13.28 8.18
CA GLY A 134 -19.89 -12.36 7.38
C GLY A 134 -19.11 -11.89 6.16
N LEU A 135 -19.45 -10.73 5.62
CA LEU A 135 -18.85 -10.18 4.41
C LEU A 135 -17.60 -9.35 4.80
N PRO A 136 -16.39 -9.87 4.49
CA PRO A 136 -15.15 -9.19 4.85
C PRO A 136 -14.89 -8.01 3.93
N GLU A 137 -14.42 -6.89 4.48
CA GLU A 137 -14.07 -5.69 3.72
C GLU A 137 -12.55 -5.53 3.68
N ASP A 138 -11.97 -4.87 4.66
CA ASP A 138 -10.55 -4.55 4.68
C ASP A 138 -9.71 -5.60 5.41
N ILE A 139 -8.40 -5.63 5.10
CA ILE A 139 -7.48 -6.66 5.53
C ILE A 139 -6.09 -6.08 5.79
N VAL A 140 -5.56 -6.27 7.00
CA VAL A 140 -4.24 -5.76 7.39
C VAL A 140 -3.42 -6.78 8.16
N LEU A 141 -2.09 -6.65 8.11
CA LEU A 141 -1.17 -7.41 8.95
C LEU A 141 -0.87 -6.64 10.24
N TYR A 142 -1.02 -7.27 11.39
CA TYR A 142 -0.65 -6.70 12.67
C TYR A 142 -0.21 -7.80 13.66
N ASN A 143 0.96 -7.63 14.29
CA ASN A 143 1.51 -8.58 15.27
C ASN A 143 1.45 -10.06 14.81
N ASP A 144 1.98 -10.33 13.62
CA ASP A 144 2.05 -11.67 13.01
C ASP A 144 0.68 -12.35 12.78
N LYS A 145 -0.40 -11.59 12.78
CA LYS A 145 -1.76 -12.04 12.43
C LYS A 145 -2.36 -11.13 11.36
N ILE A 146 -3.23 -11.70 10.56
CA ILE A 146 -4.05 -10.94 9.62
C ILE A 146 -5.35 -10.55 10.33
N TYR A 147 -5.71 -9.27 10.26
CA TYR A 147 -6.98 -8.74 10.79
C TYR A 147 -7.88 -8.35 9.64
N VAL A 148 -9.15 -8.70 9.76
CA VAL A 148 -10.18 -8.51 8.71
C VAL A 148 -11.41 -7.89 9.32
N SER A 149 -11.88 -6.78 8.76
CA SER A 149 -13.15 -6.17 9.15
C SER A 149 -14.32 -6.92 8.52
N ILE A 150 -15.35 -7.19 9.31
CA ILE A 150 -16.58 -7.83 8.84
C ILE A 150 -17.67 -6.78 8.78
N MET A 151 -17.76 -6.13 7.62
CA MET A 151 -18.62 -4.97 7.40
C MET A 151 -20.10 -5.30 7.49
N MET A 152 -20.50 -6.46 6.96
CA MET A 152 -21.89 -6.91 6.92
C MET A 152 -21.99 -8.38 7.35
N ASN A 153 -23.15 -8.76 7.84
CA ASN A 153 -23.55 -10.14 8.05
C ASN A 153 -23.98 -10.77 6.71
N SER A 154 -24.10 -12.08 6.65
CA SER A 154 -24.53 -12.80 5.44
C SER A 154 -25.96 -12.46 4.99
N ASP A 155 -26.77 -11.81 5.82
CA ASP A 155 -28.11 -11.33 5.49
C ASP A 155 -28.14 -9.85 5.09
N TRP A 156 -26.96 -9.24 4.87
CA TRP A 156 -26.74 -7.84 4.49
C TRP A 156 -27.09 -6.81 5.58
N SER A 157 -27.31 -7.24 6.79
CA SER A 157 -27.35 -6.33 7.94
C SER A 157 -25.93 -5.90 8.35
N ASP A 158 -25.78 -4.79 9.08
CA ASP A 158 -24.48 -4.34 9.53
C ASP A 158 -23.77 -5.43 10.35
N GLY A 159 -22.53 -5.75 9.97
CA GLY A 159 -21.61 -6.54 10.78
C GLY A 159 -21.02 -5.71 11.93
N SER A 160 -20.28 -6.35 12.82
CA SER A 160 -19.69 -5.65 13.98
C SER A 160 -18.34 -6.19 14.40
N LEU A 161 -17.79 -7.14 13.64
CA LEU A 161 -16.62 -7.89 14.05
C LEU A 161 -15.34 -7.42 13.34
N LEU A 162 -14.25 -7.49 14.07
CA LEU A 162 -12.90 -7.58 13.53
C LEU A 162 -12.40 -9.00 13.82
N ALA A 163 -12.11 -9.79 12.79
CA ALA A 163 -11.61 -11.14 12.91
C ALA A 163 -10.09 -11.17 12.78
N SER A 164 -9.39 -12.03 13.54
CA SER A 164 -7.97 -12.28 13.35
C SER A 164 -7.70 -13.69 12.86
N ILE A 165 -6.82 -13.81 11.87
CA ILE A 165 -6.43 -15.06 11.22
C ILE A 165 -4.99 -15.39 11.62
N ASP A 166 -4.76 -16.61 12.01
CA ASP A 166 -3.43 -17.20 12.14
C ASP A 166 -2.97 -17.76 10.79
N MET A 167 -1.86 -17.24 10.28
CA MET A 167 -1.34 -17.57 8.95
C MET A 167 -0.73 -18.98 8.83
N GLN A 168 -0.44 -19.66 9.94
CA GLN A 168 0.10 -21.01 9.91
C GLN A 168 -1.02 -22.05 9.80
N SER A 169 -2.15 -21.78 10.43
CA SER A 169 -3.31 -22.68 10.43
C SER A 169 -4.38 -22.27 9.41
N ASP A 170 -4.22 -21.11 8.75
CA ASP A 170 -5.22 -20.51 7.85
C ASP A 170 -6.62 -20.52 8.48
N SER A 171 -6.73 -20.05 9.72
CA SER A 171 -7.99 -20.09 10.47
C SER A 171 -8.16 -18.88 11.39
N ILE A 172 -9.43 -18.52 11.66
CA ILE A 172 -9.76 -17.47 12.63
C ILE A 172 -9.40 -17.96 14.04
N VAL A 173 -8.67 -17.12 14.78
CA VAL A 173 -8.26 -17.42 16.16
C VAL A 173 -8.94 -16.53 17.19
N ASP A 174 -9.28 -15.29 16.84
CA ASP A 174 -9.99 -14.36 17.71
C ASP A 174 -10.98 -13.52 16.91
N THR A 175 -11.99 -12.98 17.58
CA THR A 175 -12.93 -11.96 17.06
C THR A 175 -13.14 -10.88 18.11
N TYR A 176 -13.27 -9.62 17.65
CA TYR A 176 -13.44 -8.45 18.48
C TYR A 176 -14.70 -7.70 18.06
N GLU A 177 -15.59 -7.40 19.03
CA GLU A 177 -16.78 -6.61 18.80
C GLU A 177 -16.43 -5.11 18.74
N VAL A 178 -16.20 -4.62 17.51
CA VAL A 178 -15.77 -3.23 17.29
C VAL A 178 -16.91 -2.28 16.98
N GLY A 179 -18.15 -2.73 17.03
CA GLY A 179 -19.37 -1.96 16.72
C GLY A 179 -19.74 -2.00 15.24
N SER A 180 -20.97 -1.57 14.94
CA SER A 180 -21.60 -1.74 13.62
C SER A 180 -20.81 -1.12 12.48
N GLY A 181 -20.78 -1.82 11.34
CA GLY A 181 -20.26 -1.40 10.05
C GLY A 181 -18.76 -1.13 10.01
N PRO A 182 -17.89 -2.02 10.52
CA PRO A 182 -16.44 -1.84 10.42
C PRO A 182 -16.00 -1.94 8.95
N GLY A 183 -15.29 -0.93 8.47
CA GLY A 183 -14.72 -0.83 7.13
C GLY A 183 -13.21 -0.84 7.18
N ASP A 184 -12.61 0.26 6.80
CA ASP A 184 -11.19 0.50 6.67
C ASP A 184 -10.42 0.38 7.98
N ILE A 185 -9.25 -0.24 7.97
CA ILE A 185 -8.40 -0.53 9.13
C ILE A 185 -7.05 0.15 8.98
N LEU A 186 -6.66 0.95 9.95
CA LEU A 186 -5.33 1.52 10.05
C LEU A 186 -4.56 0.84 11.19
N VAL A 187 -3.37 0.34 10.88
CA VAL A 187 -2.36 -0.01 11.88
C VAL A 187 -1.55 1.23 12.22
N PHE A 188 -1.64 1.71 13.44
CA PHE A 188 -0.87 2.87 13.87
C PHE A 188 -0.31 2.65 15.28
N GLU A 189 1.02 2.75 15.42
CA GLU A 189 1.74 2.35 16.62
C GLU A 189 1.37 0.90 17.02
N ASP A 190 0.99 0.67 18.27
CA ASP A 190 0.57 -0.66 18.75
C ASP A 190 -0.96 -0.81 18.81
N GLU A 191 -1.70 -0.18 17.92
CA GLU A 191 -3.17 -0.14 17.92
C GLU A 191 -3.75 -0.29 16.51
N LEU A 192 -4.94 -0.89 16.43
CA LEU A 192 -5.76 -0.94 15.22
C LEU A 192 -6.88 0.09 15.33
N TYR A 193 -6.97 0.99 14.38
CA TYR A 193 -8.07 1.94 14.23
C TYR A 193 -8.98 1.45 13.12
N VAL A 194 -10.29 1.43 13.37
CA VAL A 194 -11.29 0.91 12.42
C VAL A 194 -12.31 1.99 12.13
N SER A 195 -12.43 2.42 10.89
CA SER A 195 -13.52 3.28 10.45
C SER A 195 -14.82 2.49 10.46
N ARG A 196 -15.95 3.16 10.76
CA ARG A 196 -17.24 2.49 10.79
C ARG A 196 -18.31 3.32 10.10
N THR A 197 -19.10 2.63 9.30
CA THR A 197 -20.27 3.17 8.61
C THR A 197 -21.41 2.19 8.77
N PHE A 198 -22.54 2.64 9.28
CA PHE A 198 -23.68 1.78 9.60
C PHE A 198 -25.00 2.51 9.39
N TYR A 199 -26.09 1.77 9.32
CA TYR A 199 -27.38 2.31 8.95
C TYR A 199 -28.45 1.96 9.98
N ASP A 200 -29.43 2.86 10.15
CA ASP A 200 -30.62 2.56 10.93
C ASP A 200 -31.68 1.83 10.09
N GLU A 201 -32.80 1.49 10.73
CA GLU A 201 -33.92 0.80 10.06
C GLU A 201 -34.56 1.59 8.90
N ASN A 202 -34.28 2.88 8.80
CA ASN A 202 -34.75 3.80 7.76
C ASN A 202 -33.67 4.10 6.71
N TRP A 203 -32.53 3.39 6.76
CA TRP A 203 -31.36 3.60 5.90
C TRP A 203 -30.70 4.97 6.08
N ASN A 204 -30.87 5.62 7.23
CA ASN A 204 -30.07 6.78 7.54
C ASN A 204 -28.65 6.33 7.91
N ALA A 205 -27.65 6.98 7.32
CA ALA A 205 -26.25 6.67 7.56
C ALA A 205 -25.77 7.27 8.88
N PHE A 206 -25.00 6.49 9.61
CA PHE A 206 -24.25 6.87 10.82
C PHE A 206 -22.79 6.48 10.66
N TYR A 207 -21.92 7.11 11.42
CA TYR A 207 -20.51 6.83 11.35
C TYR A 207 -19.83 6.87 12.72
N GLY A 208 -18.71 6.18 12.83
CA GLY A 208 -17.93 6.07 14.05
C GLY A 208 -16.50 5.64 13.78
N THR A 209 -15.71 5.53 14.84
CA THR A 209 -14.40 4.92 14.82
C THR A 209 -14.26 4.02 16.03
N SER A 210 -13.57 2.91 15.86
CA SER A 210 -13.17 2.03 16.95
C SER A 210 -11.68 1.87 17.00
N LYS A 211 -11.17 1.52 18.15
CA LYS A 211 -9.76 1.27 18.39
C LYS A 211 -9.58 -0.01 19.19
N VAL A 212 -8.66 -0.86 18.77
CA VAL A 212 -8.29 -2.11 19.47
C VAL A 212 -6.79 -2.07 19.75
N ASN A 213 -6.42 -2.18 21.02
CA ASN A 213 -5.01 -2.23 21.40
C ASN A 213 -4.46 -3.66 21.40
N ASN A 214 -3.16 -3.81 21.63
CA ASN A 214 -2.47 -5.10 21.66
C ASN A 214 -2.90 -6.04 22.82
N GLN A 215 -3.65 -5.54 23.80
CA GLN A 215 -4.29 -6.34 24.86
C GLN A 215 -5.71 -6.79 24.49
N GLY A 216 -6.24 -6.35 23.35
CA GLY A 216 -7.61 -6.60 22.91
C GLY A 216 -8.66 -5.70 23.61
N GLU A 217 -8.23 -4.62 24.25
CA GLU A 217 -9.14 -3.63 24.79
C GLU A 217 -9.71 -2.76 23.67
N ILE A 218 -11.02 -2.51 23.70
CA ILE A 218 -11.74 -1.85 22.63
C ILE A 218 -12.30 -0.52 23.11
N VAL A 219 -12.06 0.53 22.33
CA VAL A 219 -12.71 1.84 22.50
C VAL A 219 -13.60 2.08 21.27
N ILE A 220 -14.83 2.47 21.48
CA ILE A 220 -15.82 2.75 20.43
C ILE A 220 -16.35 4.18 20.60
N ASN A 221 -16.30 4.98 19.52
CA ASN A 221 -16.94 6.27 19.48
C ASN A 221 -17.86 6.40 18.25
N ASN A 222 -19.09 6.85 18.47
CA ASN A 222 -20.08 7.11 17.43
C ASN A 222 -20.31 8.62 17.33
N TYR A 223 -20.26 9.16 16.10
CA TYR A 223 -20.34 10.61 15.86
C TYR A 223 -21.75 11.09 15.49
N GLY A 224 -22.69 10.16 15.35
CA GLY A 224 -24.07 10.46 14.95
C GLY A 224 -24.33 10.24 13.47
N ALA A 225 -25.33 10.92 12.94
CA ALA A 225 -25.69 10.84 11.52
C ALA A 225 -24.64 11.53 10.65
N GLY A 226 -24.33 10.94 9.50
CA GLY A 226 -23.36 11.46 8.55
C GLY A 226 -23.30 10.66 7.28
N MET A 227 -22.51 11.15 6.32
CA MET A 227 -22.27 10.43 5.06
C MET A 227 -21.33 9.26 5.27
N ALA A 228 -21.62 8.20 4.54
CA ALA A 228 -20.97 6.92 4.62
C ALA A 228 -19.79 6.76 3.63
N CYS A 229 -19.87 7.39 2.46
CA CYS A 229 -18.82 7.30 1.45
C CYS A 229 -17.53 7.93 1.92
N GLY A 230 -16.39 7.31 1.58
CA GLY A 230 -15.06 7.78 1.95
C GLY A 230 -14.74 7.68 3.45
N GLY A 231 -15.42 6.79 4.17
CA GLY A 231 -15.20 6.57 5.59
C GLY A 231 -13.89 5.84 5.89
N SER A 232 -12.77 6.56 5.93
CA SER A 232 -11.43 6.01 6.09
C SER A 232 -10.68 6.58 7.30
N VAL A 233 -9.61 5.93 7.70
CA VAL A 233 -8.69 6.33 8.78
C VAL A 233 -7.26 6.37 8.25
N HIS A 234 -6.49 7.40 8.63
CA HIS A 234 -5.18 7.70 8.08
C HIS A 234 -4.18 8.11 9.14
N ALA A 235 -2.90 7.84 8.91
CA ALA A 235 -1.80 8.33 9.75
C ALA A 235 -1.09 9.50 9.04
N ILE A 236 -1.06 10.67 9.68
CA ILE A 236 -0.39 11.87 9.16
C ILE A 236 0.42 12.50 10.28
N ASN A 237 1.73 12.70 10.06
CA ASN A 237 2.62 13.38 11.00
C ASN A 237 2.49 12.85 12.46
N GLY A 238 2.48 11.52 12.63
CA GLY A 238 2.41 10.88 13.94
C GLY A 238 1.05 11.06 14.65
N SER A 239 -0.03 11.20 13.90
CA SER A 239 -1.39 11.34 14.42
C SER A 239 -2.39 10.64 13.54
N VAL A 240 -3.45 10.10 14.14
CA VAL A 240 -4.55 9.47 13.41
C VAL A 240 -5.59 10.51 13.01
N TYR A 241 -5.97 10.47 11.77
CA TYR A 241 -7.04 11.25 11.14
C TYR A 241 -8.14 10.32 10.65
N ARG A 242 -9.33 10.85 10.48
CA ARG A 242 -10.43 10.15 9.82
C ARG A 242 -11.19 11.09 8.89
N SER A 243 -11.87 10.51 7.92
CA SER A 243 -12.78 11.23 7.03
C SER A 243 -13.84 11.99 7.82
N PHE A 244 -13.98 13.28 7.56
CA PHE A 244 -14.91 14.17 8.26
C PHE A 244 -15.31 15.35 7.40
N ASN A 245 -16.61 15.48 7.14
CA ASN A 245 -17.24 16.67 6.56
C ASN A 245 -16.52 17.27 5.34
N GLY A 246 -16.24 16.43 4.34
CA GLY A 246 -15.57 16.84 3.08
C GLY A 246 -14.05 17.02 3.19
N GLY A 247 -13.45 16.43 4.18
CA GLY A 247 -12.01 16.39 4.42
C GLY A 247 -11.66 15.27 5.38
N ILE A 248 -10.51 15.38 6.03
CA ILE A 248 -10.09 14.53 7.13
C ILE A 248 -9.76 15.37 8.35
N ALA A 249 -10.04 14.87 9.55
CA ALA A 249 -9.73 15.57 10.80
C ALA A 249 -9.08 14.63 11.82
N LYS A 250 -8.20 15.19 12.63
CA LYS A 250 -7.45 14.45 13.66
C LYS A 250 -8.38 13.89 14.74
N LEU A 251 -8.05 12.70 15.20
CA LEU A 251 -8.66 12.07 16.37
C LEU A 251 -7.82 12.33 17.63
N ASP A 252 -8.51 12.58 18.76
CA ASP A 252 -7.86 12.52 20.05
C ASP A 252 -7.76 11.08 20.59
N GLN A 253 -7.17 10.90 21.78
CA GLN A 253 -7.00 9.58 22.40
C GLN A 253 -8.30 8.84 22.71
N ASN A 254 -9.43 9.58 22.82
CA ASN A 254 -10.77 9.04 23.06
C ASN A 254 -11.58 8.92 21.77
N LEU A 255 -10.91 9.03 20.62
CA LEU A 255 -11.51 9.02 19.28
C LEU A 255 -12.48 10.19 19.02
N ASN A 256 -12.37 11.32 19.73
CA ASN A 256 -13.14 12.51 19.39
C ASN A 256 -12.49 13.20 18.18
N ILE A 257 -13.31 13.67 17.26
CA ILE A 257 -12.87 14.44 16.08
C ILE A 257 -12.51 15.87 16.53
N LEU A 258 -11.29 16.29 16.25
CA LEU A 258 -10.81 17.65 16.46
C LEU A 258 -11.09 18.48 15.19
N GLU A 259 -12.30 19.05 15.07
CA GLU A 259 -12.81 19.69 13.85
C GLU A 259 -11.91 20.81 13.32
N GLU A 260 -11.21 21.53 14.22
CA GLU A 260 -10.29 22.63 13.88
C GLU A 260 -9.03 22.16 13.15
N THR A 261 -8.77 20.86 13.15
CA THR A 261 -7.60 20.26 12.47
C THR A 261 -7.92 19.78 11.05
N ARG A 262 -9.14 20.07 10.56
CA ARG A 262 -9.62 19.56 9.29
C ARG A 262 -8.74 19.98 8.11
N ILE A 263 -8.32 18.99 7.32
CA ILE A 263 -7.62 19.13 6.05
C ILE A 263 -8.59 18.76 4.92
N GLY A 264 -8.68 19.59 3.89
CA GLY A 264 -9.68 19.46 2.85
C GLY A 264 -10.99 20.18 3.20
N ASN A 265 -11.65 20.69 2.18
CA ASN A 265 -12.91 21.44 2.34
C ASN A 265 -13.81 21.24 1.11
N PHE A 266 -14.02 19.98 0.77
CA PHE A 266 -14.88 19.58 -0.33
C PHE A 266 -16.34 19.48 0.12
N ASN A 267 -17.26 19.33 -0.80
CA ASN A 267 -18.60 18.92 -0.46
C ASN A 267 -18.54 17.46 0.04
N HIS A 268 -19.05 17.19 1.22
CA HIS A 268 -18.96 15.86 1.83
C HIS A 268 -19.65 14.75 1.04
N SER A 269 -20.64 15.11 0.19
CA SER A 269 -21.29 14.15 -0.71
C SER A 269 -20.43 13.74 -1.91
N ASP A 270 -19.39 14.52 -2.22
CA ASP A 270 -18.57 14.32 -3.40
C ASP A 270 -17.27 13.56 -3.04
N VAL A 271 -16.87 13.53 -1.76
CA VAL A 271 -15.71 12.75 -1.31
C VAL A 271 -16.06 11.27 -1.29
N TYR A 272 -15.53 10.51 -2.23
CA TYR A 272 -15.75 9.07 -2.35
C TYR A 272 -14.67 8.28 -1.61
N SER A 273 -13.41 8.64 -1.81
CA SER A 273 -12.25 8.01 -1.16
C SER A 273 -11.22 9.03 -0.72
N VAL A 274 -10.40 8.64 0.23
CA VAL A 274 -9.22 9.41 0.66
C VAL A 274 -8.08 8.42 0.86
N GLU A 275 -6.88 8.77 0.41
CA GLU A 275 -5.67 8.00 0.65
C GLU A 275 -4.51 8.93 1.01
N THR A 276 -3.60 8.44 1.86
CA THR A 276 -2.39 9.18 2.27
C THR A 276 -1.15 8.46 1.77
N ILE A 277 -0.41 9.11 0.88
CA ILE A 277 0.81 8.57 0.27
C ILE A 277 1.96 9.55 0.54
N GLY A 278 2.91 9.15 1.37
CA GLY A 278 4.02 10.01 1.76
C GLY A 278 3.56 11.28 2.48
N ASP A 279 3.87 12.44 1.90
CA ASP A 279 3.48 13.75 2.43
C ASP A 279 2.27 14.36 1.72
N LYS A 280 1.53 13.56 0.95
CA LYS A 280 0.38 13.97 0.15
C LYS A 280 -0.89 13.24 0.59
N ILE A 281 -2.02 13.91 0.38
CA ILE A 281 -3.36 13.38 0.63
C ILE A 281 -4.12 13.42 -0.70
N TYR A 282 -4.58 12.27 -1.15
CA TYR A 282 -5.35 12.09 -2.38
C TYR A 282 -6.83 11.96 -2.04
N PHE A 283 -7.65 12.85 -2.60
CA PHE A 283 -9.10 12.80 -2.48
C PHE A 283 -9.71 12.35 -3.80
N GLY A 284 -10.39 11.23 -3.81
CA GLY A 284 -11.25 10.81 -4.90
C GLY A 284 -12.60 11.51 -4.78
N LEU A 285 -12.89 12.42 -5.69
CA LEU A 285 -14.16 13.15 -5.74
C LEU A 285 -15.02 12.59 -6.86
N SER A 286 -16.29 12.31 -6.57
CA SER A 286 -17.20 11.71 -7.52
C SER A 286 -18.63 12.27 -7.41
N ASP A 287 -19.24 12.53 -8.56
CA ASP A 287 -20.69 12.71 -8.71
C ASP A 287 -21.36 11.46 -9.31
N PHE A 288 -20.62 10.34 -9.33
CA PHE A 288 -21.01 9.06 -9.94
C PHE A 288 -21.12 9.09 -11.46
N SER A 289 -20.50 10.08 -12.14
CA SER A 289 -20.51 10.22 -13.61
C SER A 289 -19.12 10.58 -14.12
N ALA A 290 -18.55 9.79 -15.04
CA ALA A 290 -17.23 10.09 -15.60
C ALA A 290 -17.24 11.36 -16.51
N PRO A 291 -16.17 12.15 -16.51
CA PRO A 291 -14.98 12.02 -15.67
C PRO A 291 -15.21 12.53 -14.26
N ASP A 292 -14.61 11.84 -13.28
CA ASP A 292 -14.49 12.28 -11.91
C ASP A 292 -13.09 12.85 -11.64
N GLU A 293 -12.80 13.30 -10.41
CA GLU A 293 -11.57 14.02 -10.10
C GLU A 293 -10.78 13.35 -8.98
N VAL A 294 -9.45 13.39 -9.10
CA VAL A 294 -8.52 13.20 -7.99
C VAL A 294 -7.90 14.53 -7.64
N VAL A 295 -8.04 14.97 -6.39
CA VAL A 295 -7.43 16.19 -5.86
C VAL A 295 -6.33 15.83 -4.88
N VAL A 296 -5.14 16.36 -5.09
CA VAL A 296 -3.97 16.11 -4.26
C VAL A 296 -3.70 17.31 -3.38
N LEU A 297 -3.70 17.10 -2.07
CA LEU A 297 -3.32 18.12 -1.09
C LEU A 297 -2.00 17.74 -0.42
N SER A 298 -1.27 18.74 0.05
CA SER A 298 -0.19 18.55 1.02
C SER A 298 -0.75 18.28 2.42
N ASN A 299 0.07 17.79 3.34
CA ASN A 299 -0.32 17.53 4.73
C ASN A 299 -0.73 18.79 5.53
N ASP A 300 -0.48 20.00 4.99
CA ASP A 300 -0.97 21.26 5.54
C ASP A 300 -2.23 21.81 4.81
N GLY A 301 -2.76 21.04 3.85
CA GLY A 301 -4.03 21.32 3.18
C GLY A 301 -3.93 22.23 1.96
N GLN A 302 -2.73 22.48 1.45
CA GLN A 302 -2.56 23.22 0.18
C GLN A 302 -2.90 22.29 -0.99
N GLU A 303 -3.75 22.71 -1.93
CA GLU A 303 -3.97 21.99 -3.19
C GLU A 303 -2.70 22.04 -4.04
N LEU A 304 -2.17 20.86 -4.34
CA LEU A 304 -0.97 20.68 -5.18
C LEU A 304 -1.37 20.42 -6.62
N ASN A 305 -2.28 19.50 -6.84
CA ASN A 305 -2.73 19.09 -8.17
C ASN A 305 -4.19 18.64 -8.19
N ARG A 306 -4.76 18.61 -9.41
CA ARG A 306 -6.11 18.10 -9.69
C ARG A 306 -6.13 17.40 -11.04
N PHE A 307 -6.65 16.18 -11.09
CA PHE A 307 -6.66 15.34 -12.27
C PHE A 307 -8.06 14.84 -12.59
N ASN A 308 -8.41 14.78 -13.88
CA ASN A 308 -9.62 14.10 -14.33
C ASN A 308 -9.30 12.62 -14.58
N VAL A 309 -10.08 11.74 -13.99
CA VAL A 309 -9.92 10.28 -14.07
C VAL A 309 -11.23 9.61 -14.49
N GLY A 310 -11.34 8.30 -14.38
CA GLY A 310 -12.58 7.56 -14.58
C GLY A 310 -13.66 7.87 -13.54
N ALA A 311 -14.81 7.20 -13.65
CA ALA A 311 -15.87 7.36 -12.65
C ALA A 311 -15.51 6.65 -11.35
N ILE A 312 -15.78 7.33 -10.23
CA ILE A 312 -15.69 6.79 -8.88
C ILE A 312 -14.25 6.35 -8.55
N PRO A 313 -13.30 7.29 -8.43
CA PRO A 313 -11.94 6.97 -7.96
C PRO A 313 -12.03 6.46 -6.52
N GLY A 314 -11.82 5.16 -6.33
CA GLY A 314 -12.08 4.44 -5.08
C GLY A 314 -10.84 4.08 -4.29
N ASP A 315 -9.74 3.71 -4.97
CA ASP A 315 -8.55 3.22 -4.31
C ASP A 315 -7.26 3.65 -5.02
N PHE A 316 -6.14 3.68 -4.28
CA PHE A 316 -4.86 4.19 -4.73
C PHE A 316 -3.71 3.29 -4.28
N ALA A 317 -2.74 3.09 -5.16
CA ALA A 317 -1.47 2.46 -4.81
C ALA A 317 -0.30 3.25 -5.39
N VAL A 318 0.85 3.24 -4.72
CA VAL A 318 2.05 3.93 -5.17
C VAL A 318 3.16 2.95 -5.54
N TRP A 319 3.80 3.23 -6.66
CA TRP A 319 5.05 2.60 -7.04
C TRP A 319 6.13 3.66 -7.18
N ASN A 320 7.26 3.41 -6.57
CA ASN A 320 8.44 4.23 -6.73
C ASN A 320 9.46 3.43 -7.52
N SER A 321 9.87 3.94 -8.68
CA SER A 321 10.94 3.27 -9.43
C SER A 321 12.16 3.17 -8.54
N CYS A 322 12.56 1.95 -8.26
CA CYS A 322 13.77 1.72 -7.52
C CYS A 322 14.96 1.85 -8.45
N LEU A 323 15.74 2.88 -8.28
CA LEU A 323 17.09 2.91 -8.83
C LEU A 323 18.00 2.19 -7.84
N ASN A 324 18.33 0.92 -8.13
CA ASN A 324 19.33 0.13 -7.39
C ASN A 324 20.75 0.68 -7.68
N ASN A 325 20.93 1.97 -7.39
CA ASN A 325 22.14 2.71 -7.76
C ASN A 325 23.06 2.99 -6.58
N GLY A 326 22.67 2.54 -5.38
CA GLY A 326 23.40 2.76 -4.15
C GLY A 326 23.32 4.18 -3.58
N ASP A 327 22.66 5.12 -4.24
CA ASP A 327 22.41 6.47 -3.73
C ASP A 327 21.24 6.46 -2.74
N VAL A 328 21.55 6.15 -1.50
CA VAL A 328 20.54 5.92 -0.45
C VAL A 328 20.06 7.24 0.18
N ASN A 329 20.88 8.29 0.07
CA ASN A 329 20.53 9.61 0.59
C ASN A 329 19.88 10.53 -0.46
N SER A 330 19.73 10.04 -1.69
CA SER A 330 19.12 10.74 -2.82
C SER A 330 19.77 12.09 -3.18
N ASP A 331 21.11 12.17 -2.99
CA ASP A 331 21.88 13.36 -3.39
C ASP A 331 22.42 13.30 -4.84
N ASN A 332 22.06 12.25 -5.57
CA ASN A 332 22.47 11.92 -6.94
C ASN A 332 23.97 11.60 -7.11
N VAL A 333 24.65 11.24 -6.04
CA VAL A 333 26.08 10.90 -6.06
C VAL A 333 26.36 9.68 -5.22
N LEU A 334 26.59 8.53 -5.83
CA LEU A 334 27.07 7.36 -5.09
C LEU A 334 28.44 7.64 -4.48
N ASN A 335 28.52 7.69 -3.15
CA ASN A 335 29.73 8.05 -2.41
C ASN A 335 29.82 7.36 -1.03
N ILE A 336 30.83 7.73 -0.24
CA ILE A 336 31.05 7.11 1.08
C ILE A 336 29.90 7.36 2.08
N THR A 337 29.13 8.41 1.90
CA THR A 337 27.98 8.71 2.79
C THR A 337 26.89 7.65 2.63
N ASP A 338 26.66 7.19 1.41
CA ASP A 338 25.70 6.11 1.12
C ASP A 338 26.16 4.79 1.73
N ILE A 339 27.45 4.46 1.58
CA ILE A 339 28.01 3.27 2.24
C ILE A 339 27.76 3.31 3.76
N VAL A 340 28.00 4.44 4.40
CA VAL A 340 27.78 4.60 5.85
C VAL A 340 26.30 4.37 6.17
N THR A 341 25.40 4.92 5.40
CA THR A 341 23.95 4.76 5.58
C THR A 341 23.52 3.30 5.44
N VAL A 342 23.94 2.61 4.36
CA VAL A 342 23.62 1.19 4.17
C VAL A 342 24.23 0.30 5.27
N VAL A 343 25.45 0.63 5.74
CA VAL A 343 26.05 -0.07 6.89
C VAL A 343 25.18 0.03 8.13
N TYR A 344 24.62 1.21 8.42
CA TYR A 344 23.70 1.37 9.54
C TYR A 344 22.42 0.57 9.32
N TYR A 345 21.82 0.60 8.13
CA TYR A 345 20.64 -0.20 7.81
C TYR A 345 20.87 -1.70 8.03
N VAL A 346 22.01 -2.21 7.57
CA VAL A 346 22.37 -3.63 7.74
C VAL A 346 22.65 -4.01 9.21
N LEU A 347 23.18 -3.09 10.02
CA LEU A 347 23.46 -3.34 11.44
C LEU A 347 22.23 -3.25 12.32
N ASP A 348 21.34 -2.32 12.05
CA ASP A 348 20.13 -2.04 12.83
C ASP A 348 18.91 -2.86 12.35
N GLU A 349 19.10 -3.74 11.34
CA GLU A 349 18.01 -4.52 10.71
C GLU A 349 16.86 -3.61 10.25
N ALA A 350 17.20 -2.45 9.65
CA ALA A 350 16.24 -1.49 9.13
C ALA A 350 15.38 -2.11 8.01
N GLU A 351 14.24 -1.49 7.76
CA GLU A 351 13.38 -1.86 6.63
C GLU A 351 14.14 -1.84 5.30
N TYR A 352 13.71 -2.68 4.36
CA TYR A 352 14.32 -2.80 3.05
C TYR A 352 14.27 -1.46 2.29
N ALA A 353 15.44 -0.97 1.91
CA ALA A 353 15.58 0.21 1.06
C ALA A 353 16.15 -0.25 -0.28
N CYS A 354 15.36 -0.21 -1.32
CA CYS A 354 15.74 -0.76 -2.61
C CYS A 354 16.96 -0.05 -3.23
N SER A 355 17.15 1.26 -3.02
CA SER A 355 18.36 1.96 -3.46
C SER A 355 19.65 1.41 -2.82
N ALA A 356 19.51 0.70 -1.69
CA ALA A 356 20.62 0.04 -1.00
C ALA A 356 20.90 -1.38 -1.50
N ASP A 357 19.98 -1.99 -2.25
CA ASP A 357 20.13 -3.31 -2.88
C ASP A 357 20.75 -3.13 -4.28
N ILE A 358 22.03 -2.75 -4.31
CA ILE A 358 22.72 -2.41 -5.56
C ILE A 358 22.92 -3.65 -6.46
N ASN A 359 22.94 -4.84 -5.88
CA ASN A 359 23.10 -6.09 -6.62
C ASN A 359 21.76 -6.68 -7.10
N SER A 360 20.65 -6.06 -6.73
CA SER A 360 19.26 -6.44 -7.10
C SER A 360 18.92 -7.90 -6.77
N ASP A 361 19.40 -8.40 -5.60
CA ASP A 361 19.12 -9.77 -5.16
C ASP A 361 17.90 -9.86 -4.24
N GLY A 362 17.19 -8.73 -4.00
CA GLY A 362 16.03 -8.62 -3.12
C GLY A 362 16.37 -8.58 -1.63
N ASN A 363 17.66 -8.46 -1.26
CA ASN A 363 18.09 -8.47 0.13
C ASN A 363 19.10 -7.38 0.42
N MET A 364 18.73 -6.36 1.17
CA MET A 364 19.67 -5.36 1.66
C MET A 364 20.62 -5.98 2.69
N ASN A 365 21.88 -6.20 2.30
CA ASN A 365 22.85 -6.90 3.14
C ASN A 365 24.30 -6.46 2.87
N ILE A 366 25.26 -7.15 3.48
CA ILE A 366 26.68 -6.80 3.35
C ILE A 366 27.24 -6.97 1.91
N LEU A 367 26.58 -7.72 1.03
CA LEU A 367 27.03 -7.88 -0.36
C LEU A 367 26.84 -6.58 -1.12
N ASP A 368 25.75 -5.86 -0.87
CA ASP A 368 25.47 -4.54 -1.45
C ASP A 368 26.53 -3.54 -1.04
N VAL A 369 26.86 -3.50 0.25
CA VAL A 369 27.94 -2.63 0.77
C VAL A 369 29.27 -2.93 0.09
N VAL A 370 29.57 -4.21 -0.19
CA VAL A 370 30.79 -4.61 -0.92
C VAL A 370 30.75 -4.10 -2.35
N GLU A 371 29.61 -4.20 -3.02
CA GLU A 371 29.41 -3.76 -4.41
C GLU A 371 29.53 -2.25 -4.54
N MET A 372 28.89 -1.48 -3.64
CA MET A 372 29.06 -0.03 -3.56
C MET A 372 30.52 0.39 -3.41
N VAL A 373 31.29 -0.30 -2.54
CA VAL A 373 32.73 -0.03 -2.37
C VAL A 373 33.50 -0.33 -3.65
N GLN A 374 33.16 -1.40 -4.36
CA GLN A 374 33.79 -1.74 -5.63
C GLN A 374 33.58 -0.64 -6.67
N GLU A 375 32.37 -0.15 -6.77
CA GLU A 375 32.02 0.88 -7.73
C GLU A 375 32.67 2.23 -7.42
N ILE A 376 32.55 2.71 -6.16
CA ILE A 376 33.15 3.99 -5.73
C ILE A 376 34.67 4.01 -5.88
N LEU A 377 35.35 2.91 -5.55
CA LEU A 377 36.81 2.84 -5.56
C LEU A 377 37.40 2.30 -6.86
N GLY A 378 36.55 1.88 -7.82
CA GLY A 378 37.00 1.23 -9.05
C GLY A 378 37.76 -0.07 -8.78
N ILE A 379 37.38 -0.83 -7.76
CA ILE A 379 38.04 -2.05 -7.33
C ILE A 379 37.33 -3.25 -7.94
N GLU A 380 37.88 -3.87 -8.99
CA GLU A 380 37.30 -5.05 -9.64
C GLU A 380 37.34 -6.34 -8.77
N SER A 381 38.02 -6.32 -7.64
CA SER A 381 38.20 -7.51 -6.82
C SER A 381 37.37 -7.44 -5.53
N PHE A 382 36.42 -8.36 -5.38
CA PHE A 382 35.65 -8.57 -4.15
C PHE A 382 36.51 -8.61 -2.88
N ARG A 383 37.71 -9.20 -2.95
CA ARG A 383 38.64 -9.28 -1.83
C ARG A 383 39.19 -7.90 -1.43
N GLY A 384 39.37 -7.01 -2.41
CA GLY A 384 39.83 -5.63 -2.18
C GLY A 384 38.78 -4.84 -1.42
N ALA A 385 37.53 -4.89 -1.87
CA ALA A 385 36.41 -4.21 -1.23
C ALA A 385 36.17 -4.71 0.21
N VAL A 386 36.18 -6.04 0.42
CA VAL A 386 36.04 -6.64 1.76
C VAL A 386 37.15 -6.20 2.72
N ASN A 387 38.40 -6.12 2.25
CA ASN A 387 39.51 -5.65 3.08
C ASN A 387 39.36 -4.18 3.47
N TRP A 388 38.84 -3.34 2.54
CA TRP A 388 38.57 -1.94 2.78
C TRP A 388 37.48 -1.78 3.84
N LEU A 389 36.36 -2.51 3.71
CA LEU A 389 35.25 -2.50 4.68
C LEU A 389 35.69 -2.96 6.07
N HIS A 390 36.44 -4.04 6.17
CA HIS A 390 36.94 -4.54 7.46
C HIS A 390 37.87 -3.54 8.18
N HIS A 391 38.57 -2.72 7.42
CA HIS A 391 39.43 -1.69 7.98
C HIS A 391 38.65 -0.49 8.53
N HIS A 392 37.58 -0.08 7.81
CA HIS A 392 36.82 1.13 8.13
C HIS A 392 35.60 0.86 9.03
N PHE A 393 35.03 -0.34 8.95
CA PHE A 393 33.85 -0.76 9.71
C PHE A 393 34.06 -2.13 10.37
N PRO A 394 34.94 -2.21 11.42
CA PRO A 394 35.25 -3.47 12.07
C PRO A 394 34.08 -4.14 12.76
N GLU A 395 33.03 -3.39 13.11
CA GLU A 395 31.77 -3.86 13.71
C GLU A 395 30.93 -4.74 12.79
N LEU A 396 31.04 -4.58 11.47
CA LEU A 396 30.28 -5.38 10.48
C LEU A 396 30.58 -6.89 10.53
N LYS A 397 31.63 -7.33 11.27
CA LYS A 397 32.07 -8.75 11.30
C LYS A 397 32.06 -9.42 9.92
N VAL A 398 32.46 -8.65 8.91
CA VAL A 398 32.42 -8.98 7.48
C VAL A 398 32.96 -10.38 7.20
N ASN A 399 34.05 -10.76 7.87
CA ASN A 399 34.72 -12.04 7.67
C ASN A 399 33.89 -13.28 8.05
N GLU A 400 32.99 -13.18 9.00
CA GLU A 400 32.18 -14.32 9.46
C GLU A 400 30.89 -14.49 8.63
N ARG A 401 30.19 -13.37 8.34
CA ARG A 401 28.98 -13.38 7.52
C ARG A 401 29.28 -13.71 6.05
N ILE A 402 30.33 -13.11 5.47
CA ILE A 402 30.75 -13.37 4.08
C ILE A 402 31.22 -14.82 3.90
N LYS A 403 31.92 -15.42 4.85
CA LYS A 403 32.29 -16.85 4.76
C LYS A 403 31.07 -17.78 4.72
N LYS A 404 29.96 -17.38 5.34
CA LYS A 404 28.69 -18.14 5.24
C LYS A 404 28.03 -17.96 3.89
N LEU A 405 27.95 -16.73 3.38
CA LEU A 405 27.32 -16.39 2.11
C LEU A 405 28.11 -16.92 0.93
N HIS A 406 29.43 -16.80 0.92
CA HIS A 406 30.29 -17.36 -0.12
C HIS A 406 30.20 -18.89 -0.18
N LYS A 407 30.04 -19.59 0.95
CA LYS A 407 29.76 -21.02 0.96
C LYS A 407 28.37 -21.37 0.41
N SER A 408 27.39 -20.50 0.60
CA SER A 408 26.05 -20.67 0.04
C SER A 408 26.05 -20.46 -1.47
N ALA A 409 26.63 -19.36 -1.96
CA ALA A 409 26.69 -19.03 -3.38
C ALA A 409 27.42 -20.11 -4.21
N ILE A 410 28.56 -20.64 -3.73
CA ILE A 410 29.25 -21.76 -4.40
C ILE A 410 28.42 -23.05 -4.43
N LYS A 411 27.49 -23.22 -3.52
CA LYS A 411 26.62 -24.40 -3.46
C LYS A 411 25.48 -24.35 -4.50
N HIS A 412 25.10 -23.14 -4.93
CA HIS A 412 24.08 -22.92 -5.96
C HIS A 412 24.65 -22.81 -7.38
N LEU A 413 25.98 -22.64 -7.51
CA LEU A 413 26.70 -22.60 -8.81
C LEU A 413 27.29 -23.99 -9.23
N LYS A 414 27.00 -25.04 -8.48
CA LYS A 414 27.30 -26.45 -8.82
C LYS A 414 26.00 -27.24 -8.98
#